data_df107b61d896853fde73176723ff155e
#
_entry.id   df107b61d896853fde73176723ff155e
#
_cell.length_a   1.000
_cell.length_b   1.000
_cell.length_c   1.000
_cell.angle_alpha   90.00
_cell.angle_beta   90.00
_cell.angle_gamma   90.00
#
_symmetry.space_group_name_H-M   'P 1'
#
loop_
_entity.id
_entity.type
_entity.pdbx_description
1 polymer ?
#
loop_
_entity_poly.entity_id
_entity_poly.type
_entity_poly.pdbx_seq_one_letter_code
_entity_poly.pdbx_strand_id
1 'polypeptide(L)'
;MAESPTSSTTYRDAGVDIEAGDALVDRIKPAVKRSMRREVLGGIGGFGALVEVPLDRYKRPVMVSGTDGVGTKLRLAIETGRHDTIGIDLVAMCVNDVVVQGAEPMIFLDYYATGKLDVDVAARVITGIVEGCL
;
A
#
# COMPACT_ATOMS: atom_id res chain seq x y z
N MET A 1 16.56 46.14 -17.44
CA MET A 1 16.03 45.18 -16.47
C MET A 1 16.18 43.81 -17.09
N ALA A 2 17.08 42.99 -16.57
CA ALA A 2 17.26 41.64 -17.06
C ALA A 2 16.18 40.75 -16.41
N GLU A 3 15.33 40.14 -17.22
CA GLU A 3 14.40 39.10 -16.78
C GLU A 3 15.22 37.89 -16.30
N SER A 4 15.08 37.57 -15.03
CA SER A 4 15.63 36.32 -14.50
C SER A 4 14.96 35.12 -15.23
N PRO A 5 15.72 34.16 -15.71
CA PRO A 5 15.10 32.98 -16.34
C PRO A 5 14.26 32.26 -15.28
N THR A 6 12.96 32.20 -15.48
CA THR A 6 12.06 31.32 -14.73
C THR A 6 12.46 29.89 -15.04
N SER A 7 13.23 29.24 -14.18
CA SER A 7 13.48 27.81 -14.29
C SER A 7 12.12 27.09 -14.20
N SER A 8 11.72 26.40 -15.25
CA SER A 8 10.50 25.57 -15.20
C SER A 8 10.73 24.47 -14.18
N THR A 9 9.91 24.46 -13.12
CA THR A 9 9.92 23.38 -12.12
C THR A 9 9.46 22.09 -12.78
N THR A 10 10.26 21.05 -12.69
CA THR A 10 9.88 19.71 -13.20
C THR A 10 9.11 18.93 -12.12
N TYR A 11 8.41 17.88 -12.55
CA TYR A 11 7.77 16.95 -11.59
C TYR A 11 8.78 16.38 -10.59
N ARG A 12 9.99 16.03 -11.03
CA ARG A 12 11.07 15.52 -10.19
C ARG A 12 11.52 16.56 -9.14
N ASP A 13 11.59 17.85 -9.51
CA ASP A 13 11.91 18.93 -8.56
C ASP A 13 10.81 19.09 -7.51
N ALA A 14 9.57 18.78 -7.85
CA ALA A 14 8.42 18.76 -6.95
C ALA A 14 8.30 17.48 -6.10
N GLY A 15 9.27 16.56 -6.18
CA GLY A 15 9.29 15.31 -5.43
C GLY A 15 8.57 14.14 -6.11
N VAL A 16 8.05 14.31 -7.35
CA VAL A 16 7.38 13.27 -8.12
C VAL A 16 8.35 12.68 -9.15
N ASP A 17 8.89 11.50 -8.85
CA ASP A 17 9.76 10.75 -9.73
C ASP A 17 9.01 9.53 -10.29
N ILE A 18 8.58 9.63 -11.56
CA ILE A 18 7.79 8.59 -12.23
C ILE A 18 8.63 7.32 -12.41
N GLU A 19 9.92 7.45 -12.77
CA GLU A 19 10.82 6.30 -12.96
C GLU A 19 11.02 5.52 -11.65
N ALA A 20 11.15 6.24 -10.53
CA ALA A 20 11.23 5.62 -9.20
C ALA A 20 9.91 4.90 -8.83
N GLY A 21 8.76 5.48 -9.22
CA GLY A 21 7.45 4.85 -9.06
C GLY A 21 7.34 3.53 -9.83
N ASP A 22 7.72 3.52 -11.10
CA ASP A 22 7.71 2.33 -11.94
C ASP A 22 8.68 1.26 -11.41
N ALA A 23 9.88 1.65 -10.99
CA ALA A 23 10.87 0.76 -10.39
C ALA A 23 10.35 0.13 -9.09
N LEU A 24 9.63 0.88 -8.25
CA LEU A 24 8.99 0.35 -7.05
C LEU A 24 7.94 -0.70 -7.43
N VAL A 25 7.05 -0.38 -8.37
CA VAL A 25 5.98 -1.30 -8.80
C VAL A 25 6.59 -2.61 -9.31
N ASP A 26 7.63 -2.57 -10.14
CA ASP A 26 8.29 -3.77 -10.64
C ASP A 26 8.93 -4.58 -9.52
N ARG A 27 9.53 -3.92 -8.56
CA ARG A 27 10.20 -4.56 -7.42
C ARG A 27 9.23 -5.28 -6.48
N ILE A 28 8.03 -4.74 -6.25
CA ILE A 28 7.05 -5.31 -5.32
C ILE A 28 6.14 -6.37 -5.95
N LYS A 29 6.01 -6.41 -7.27
CA LYS A 29 5.15 -7.38 -8.00
C LYS A 29 5.32 -8.83 -7.52
N PRO A 30 6.54 -9.36 -7.37
CA PRO A 30 6.72 -10.76 -6.93
C PRO A 30 6.20 -11.00 -5.51
N ALA A 31 6.41 -10.03 -4.60
CA ALA A 31 5.94 -10.13 -3.23
C ALA A 31 4.40 -10.07 -3.18
N VAL A 32 3.81 -9.06 -3.82
CA VAL A 32 2.35 -8.87 -3.87
C VAL A 32 1.64 -10.07 -4.47
N LYS A 33 2.22 -10.69 -5.51
CA LYS A 33 1.65 -11.90 -6.12
C LYS A 33 1.46 -13.06 -5.12
N ARG A 34 2.26 -13.14 -4.07
CA ARG A 34 2.15 -14.19 -3.03
C ARG A 34 0.89 -14.05 -2.19
N SER A 35 0.42 -12.81 -1.94
CA SER A 35 -0.77 -12.53 -1.14
C SER A 35 -2.07 -12.44 -1.95
N MET A 36 -1.99 -12.56 -3.30
CA MET A 36 -3.17 -12.49 -4.15
C MET A 36 -4.09 -13.69 -3.90
N ARG A 37 -5.34 -13.41 -3.56
CA ARG A 37 -6.42 -14.40 -3.49
C ARG A 37 -7.05 -14.58 -4.86
N ARG A 38 -7.76 -15.71 -5.05
CA ARG A 38 -8.46 -16.03 -6.30
C ARG A 38 -9.55 -15.00 -6.67
N GLU A 39 -10.11 -14.34 -5.66
CA GLU A 39 -11.16 -13.35 -5.80
C GLU A 39 -10.63 -12.01 -6.36
N VAL A 40 -9.32 -11.80 -6.35
CA VAL A 40 -8.68 -10.58 -6.91
C VAL A 40 -8.44 -10.78 -8.40
N LEU A 41 -9.18 -10.04 -9.23
CA LEU A 41 -9.21 -10.22 -10.69
C LEU A 41 -8.16 -9.42 -11.45
N GLY A 42 -7.32 -8.67 -10.77
CA GLY A 42 -6.29 -7.82 -11.38
C GLY A 42 -4.98 -7.84 -10.61
N GLY A 43 -3.96 -7.23 -11.20
CA GLY A 43 -2.66 -7.00 -10.55
C GLY A 43 -2.51 -5.58 -10.05
N ILE A 44 -1.34 -5.29 -9.47
CA ILE A 44 -0.93 -3.92 -9.10
C ILE A 44 -0.49 -3.11 -10.32
N GLY A 45 -0.57 -1.78 -10.22
CA GLY A 45 -0.20 -0.83 -11.29
C GLY A 45 -1.38 -0.30 -12.11
N GLY A 46 -2.62 -0.72 -11.79
CA GLY A 46 -3.84 -0.13 -12.34
C GLY A 46 -4.40 0.98 -11.44
N PHE A 47 -5.53 1.58 -11.86
CA PHE A 47 -6.18 2.65 -11.13
C PHE A 47 -7.16 2.18 -10.03
N GLY A 48 -7.44 0.89 -9.98
CA GLY A 48 -8.34 0.32 -8.99
C GLY A 48 -8.20 -1.20 -8.90
N ALA A 49 -8.76 -1.78 -7.85
CA ALA A 49 -8.79 -3.20 -7.65
C ALA A 49 -10.16 -3.77 -8.06
N LEU A 50 -10.13 -4.89 -8.77
CA LEU A 50 -11.32 -5.67 -9.10
C LEU A 50 -11.35 -6.91 -8.21
N VAL A 51 -12.44 -7.07 -7.46
CA VAL A 51 -12.59 -8.20 -6.52
C VAL A 51 -13.96 -8.83 -6.75
N GLU A 52 -13.96 -10.12 -6.96
CA GLU A 52 -15.18 -10.91 -7.06
C GLU A 52 -15.71 -11.22 -5.66
N VAL A 53 -17.00 -10.99 -5.45
CA VAL A 53 -17.68 -11.43 -4.22
C VAL A 53 -18.05 -12.91 -4.34
N PRO A 54 -17.53 -13.81 -3.51
CA PRO A 54 -17.78 -15.24 -3.62
C PRO A 54 -19.21 -15.60 -3.15
N LEU A 55 -20.18 -15.54 -4.06
CA LEU A 55 -21.61 -15.83 -3.79
C LEU A 55 -21.88 -17.30 -3.46
N ASP A 56 -20.95 -18.19 -3.75
CA ASP A 56 -20.95 -19.59 -3.30
C ASP A 56 -20.78 -19.70 -1.77
N ARG A 57 -20.04 -18.77 -1.17
CA ARG A 57 -19.78 -18.69 0.27
C ARG A 57 -20.77 -17.77 1.01
N TYR A 58 -21.15 -16.66 0.39
CA TYR A 58 -21.98 -15.62 1.00
C TYR A 58 -23.31 -15.47 0.26
N LYS A 59 -24.38 -16.02 0.80
CA LYS A 59 -25.73 -15.96 0.19
C LYS A 59 -26.30 -14.53 0.14
N ARG A 60 -25.99 -13.71 1.13
CA ARG A 60 -26.39 -12.30 1.24
C ARG A 60 -25.20 -11.49 1.73
N PRO A 61 -24.25 -11.22 0.85
CA PRO A 61 -23.03 -10.57 1.25
C PRO A 61 -23.30 -9.14 1.74
N VAL A 62 -22.65 -8.81 2.86
CA VAL A 62 -22.52 -7.44 3.37
C VAL A 62 -21.04 -7.13 3.39
N MET A 63 -20.65 -6.05 2.74
CA MET A 63 -19.27 -5.59 2.74
C MET A 63 -19.00 -4.74 3.97
N VAL A 64 -17.99 -5.13 4.74
CA VAL A 64 -17.41 -4.33 5.79
C VAL A 64 -16.10 -3.75 5.26
N SER A 65 -15.94 -2.46 5.33
CA SER A 65 -14.70 -1.78 4.96
C SER A 65 -14.23 -0.91 6.11
N GLY A 66 -12.94 -0.98 6.39
CA GLY A 66 -12.28 -0.18 7.40
C GLY A 66 -11.00 0.43 6.83
N THR A 67 -10.49 1.45 7.48
CA THR A 67 -9.19 2.05 7.18
C THR A 67 -8.57 2.50 8.48
N ASP A 68 -7.31 2.14 8.68
CA ASP A 68 -6.55 2.50 9.87
C ASP A 68 -5.08 2.74 9.50
N GLY A 69 -4.31 3.23 10.43
CA GLY A 69 -2.88 3.49 10.28
C GLY A 69 -2.10 3.00 11.49
N VAL A 70 -0.79 3.00 11.36
CA VAL A 70 0.11 2.55 12.44
C VAL A 70 0.30 3.58 13.56
N GLY A 71 -0.26 4.77 13.41
CA GLY A 71 -0.17 5.83 14.40
C GLY A 71 1.28 6.27 14.66
N THR A 72 1.59 6.55 15.93
CA THR A 72 2.93 7.04 16.35
C THR A 72 4.06 6.04 16.14
N LYS A 73 3.78 4.75 15.93
CA LYS A 73 4.79 3.72 15.62
C LYS A 73 5.54 4.02 14.32
N LEU A 74 4.93 4.75 13.39
CA LEU A 74 5.59 5.22 12.16
C LEU A 74 6.83 6.05 12.48
N ARG A 75 6.76 6.92 13.50
CA ARG A 75 7.90 7.72 13.94
C ARG A 75 9.06 6.85 14.40
N LEU A 76 8.78 5.80 15.16
CA LEU A 76 9.82 4.85 15.59
C LEU A 76 10.45 4.12 14.40
N ALA A 77 9.67 3.71 13.40
CA ALA A 77 10.19 3.09 12.20
C ALA A 77 11.14 4.04 11.45
N ILE A 78 10.79 5.31 11.34
CA ILE A 78 11.61 6.34 10.70
C ILE A 78 12.91 6.59 11.49
N GLU A 79 12.81 6.82 12.81
CA GLU A 79 13.95 7.15 13.67
C GLU A 79 14.96 5.98 13.79
N THR A 80 14.46 4.74 13.74
CA THR A 80 15.31 3.53 13.87
C THR A 80 15.72 2.92 12.54
N GLY A 81 15.15 3.38 11.42
CA GLY A 81 15.35 2.78 10.09
C GLY A 81 14.77 1.37 9.94
N ARG A 82 13.90 0.95 10.88
CA ARG A 82 13.27 -0.39 10.89
C ARG A 82 11.93 -0.36 10.19
N HIS A 83 11.92 -0.65 8.88
CA HIS A 83 10.73 -0.57 8.03
C HIS A 83 10.10 -1.92 7.70
N ASP A 84 10.77 -3.04 8.03
CA ASP A 84 10.39 -4.37 7.56
C ASP A 84 9.12 -4.92 8.22
N THR A 85 8.82 -4.49 9.45
CA THR A 85 7.68 -5.01 10.24
C THR A 85 6.51 -4.05 10.34
N ILE A 86 6.69 -2.76 10.01
CA ILE A 86 5.63 -1.76 10.14
C ILE A 86 4.43 -2.07 9.26
N GLY A 87 4.64 -2.73 8.10
CA GLY A 87 3.58 -3.18 7.20
C GLY A 87 2.73 -4.28 7.80
N ILE A 88 3.32 -5.21 8.56
CA ILE A 88 2.57 -6.25 9.30
C ILE A 88 1.64 -5.59 10.32
N ASP A 89 2.16 -4.61 11.04
CA ASP A 89 1.43 -3.87 12.05
C ASP A 89 0.25 -3.09 11.44
N LEU A 90 0.46 -2.47 10.28
CA LEU A 90 -0.58 -1.79 9.53
C LEU A 90 -1.73 -2.73 9.16
N VAL A 91 -1.43 -3.91 8.62
CA VAL A 91 -2.44 -4.91 8.27
C VAL A 91 -3.18 -5.37 9.52
N ALA A 92 -2.48 -5.62 10.63
CA ALA A 92 -3.09 -6.04 11.88
C ALA A 92 -4.08 -4.99 12.43
N MET A 93 -3.74 -3.69 12.36
CA MET A 93 -4.63 -2.61 12.77
C MET A 93 -5.92 -2.61 11.96
N CYS A 94 -5.83 -2.68 10.63
CA CYS A 94 -7.00 -2.71 9.74
C CYS A 94 -7.83 -3.99 9.89
N VAL A 95 -7.18 -5.15 10.03
CA VAL A 95 -7.85 -6.45 10.20
C VAL A 95 -8.63 -6.51 11.50
N ASN A 96 -8.11 -5.95 12.59
CA ASN A 96 -8.82 -5.91 13.87
C ASN A 96 -10.20 -5.23 13.72
N ASP A 97 -10.28 -4.11 13.01
CA ASP A 97 -11.54 -3.39 12.79
C ASP A 97 -12.55 -4.20 11.97
N VAL A 98 -12.08 -5.04 11.06
CA VAL A 98 -12.91 -5.90 10.23
C VAL A 98 -13.42 -7.11 11.03
N VAL A 99 -12.54 -7.79 11.76
CA VAL A 99 -12.89 -9.04 12.45
C VAL A 99 -13.79 -8.82 13.66
N VAL A 100 -13.71 -7.67 14.34
CA VAL A 100 -14.64 -7.36 15.45
C VAL A 100 -16.08 -7.19 14.98
N GLN A 101 -16.29 -6.93 13.69
CA GLN A 101 -17.61 -6.91 13.05
C GLN A 101 -18.09 -8.31 12.63
N GLY A 102 -17.27 -9.35 12.86
CA GLY A 102 -17.55 -10.70 12.39
C GLY A 102 -17.34 -10.91 10.88
N ALA A 103 -16.60 -10.02 10.24
CA ALA A 103 -16.32 -10.10 8.81
C ALA A 103 -14.99 -10.81 8.51
N GLU A 104 -14.92 -11.47 7.36
CA GLU A 104 -13.69 -12.09 6.86
C GLU A 104 -12.86 -11.06 6.10
N PRO A 105 -11.57 -10.85 6.43
CA PRO A 105 -10.68 -10.04 5.62
C PRO A 105 -10.48 -10.64 4.23
N MET A 106 -10.78 -9.89 3.18
CA MET A 106 -10.70 -10.36 1.79
C MET A 106 -9.69 -9.63 0.95
N ILE A 107 -9.61 -8.31 1.13
CA ILE A 107 -8.74 -7.44 0.34
C ILE A 107 -8.14 -6.38 1.25
N PHE A 108 -6.89 -6.05 1.01
CA PHE A 108 -6.19 -4.93 1.60
C PHE A 108 -5.84 -3.91 0.51
N LEU A 109 -6.25 -2.67 0.69
CA LEU A 109 -5.91 -1.55 -0.18
C LEU A 109 -4.98 -0.62 0.59
N ASP A 110 -3.84 -0.31 0.00
CA ASP A 110 -2.84 0.57 0.59
C ASP A 110 -2.63 1.84 -0.23
N TYR A 111 -2.38 2.94 0.46
CA TYR A 111 -1.97 4.20 -0.13
C TYR A 111 -0.67 4.67 0.52
N TYR A 112 0.43 4.49 -0.19
CA TYR A 112 1.74 4.92 0.27
C TYR A 112 2.01 6.37 -0.11
N ALA A 113 2.04 7.27 0.88
CA ALA A 113 2.33 8.69 0.69
C ALA A 113 3.69 9.06 1.29
N THR A 114 4.50 9.77 0.52
CA THR A 114 5.82 10.24 0.96
C THR A 114 6.19 11.55 0.25
N GLY A 115 6.97 12.40 0.90
CA GLY A 115 7.47 13.63 0.28
C GLY A 115 8.51 13.39 -0.81
N LYS A 116 9.29 12.32 -0.68
CA LYS A 116 10.23 11.83 -1.69
C LYS A 116 10.28 10.31 -1.60
N LEU A 117 10.09 9.65 -2.74
CA LEU A 117 10.11 8.19 -2.80
C LEU A 117 11.53 7.64 -2.64
N ASP A 118 11.70 6.80 -1.61
CA ASP A 118 12.83 5.89 -1.46
C ASP A 118 12.32 4.49 -1.78
N VAL A 119 12.78 3.95 -2.91
CA VAL A 119 12.32 2.66 -3.44
C VAL A 119 12.64 1.51 -2.49
N ASP A 120 13.80 1.54 -1.81
CA ASP A 120 14.22 0.49 -0.89
C ASP A 120 13.35 0.49 0.38
N VAL A 121 13.09 1.66 0.95
CA VAL A 121 12.22 1.82 2.12
C VAL A 121 10.80 1.39 1.77
N ALA A 122 10.24 1.91 0.67
CA ALA A 122 8.88 1.57 0.25
C ALA A 122 8.72 0.07 -0.02
N ALA A 123 9.69 -0.57 -0.70
CA ALA A 123 9.65 -2.00 -0.96
C ALA A 123 9.67 -2.84 0.34
N ARG A 124 10.43 -2.43 1.36
CA ARG A 124 10.44 -3.09 2.68
C ARG A 124 9.10 -2.96 3.38
N VAL A 125 8.52 -1.76 3.40
CA VAL A 125 7.18 -1.53 3.99
C VAL A 125 6.13 -2.40 3.30
N ILE A 126 6.08 -2.38 1.96
CA ILE A 126 5.08 -3.14 1.20
C ILE A 126 5.31 -4.66 1.35
N THR A 127 6.55 -5.12 1.44
CA THR A 127 6.83 -6.52 1.76
C THR A 127 6.27 -6.89 3.13
N GLY A 128 6.41 -6.03 4.13
CA GLY A 128 5.78 -6.22 5.44
C GLY A 128 4.24 -6.27 5.37
N ILE A 129 3.61 -5.45 4.53
CA ILE A 129 2.16 -5.53 4.27
C ILE A 129 1.78 -6.90 3.70
N VAL A 130 2.55 -7.38 2.71
CA VAL A 130 2.33 -8.72 2.12
C VAL A 130 2.43 -9.81 3.17
N GLU A 131 3.44 -9.78 4.05
CA GLU A 131 3.59 -10.75 5.14
C GLU A 131 2.41 -10.69 6.12
N GLY A 132 1.89 -9.49 6.39
CA GLY A 132 0.70 -9.33 7.23
C GLY A 132 -0.59 -9.87 6.58
N CYS A 133 -0.66 -9.85 5.25
CA CYS A 133 -1.81 -10.38 4.49
C CYS A 133 -1.78 -11.91 4.34
N LEU A 134 -0.63 -12.56 4.49
CA LEU A 134 -0.44 -14.02 4.41
C LEU A 134 -0.85 -14.72 5.69
#